data_69f68edf0c2f02c0af2387db019ea4ea
#
_entry.id   69f68edf0c2f02c0af2387db019ea4ea
#
_cell.length_a   1.000
_cell.length_b   1.000
_cell.length_c   1.000
_cell.angle_alpha   90.00
_cell.angle_beta   90.00
_cell.angle_gamma   90.00
#
_symmetry.space_group_name_H-M   'P 1'
#
loop_
_entity.id
_entity.type
_entity.pdbx_description
1 polymer ?
#
loop_
_entity_poly.entity_id
_entity_poly.type
_entity_poly.pdbx_seq_one_letter_code
_entity_poly.pdbx_strand_id
1 'polypeptide(L)'
;TPRKINEYLIEDREEKSMLRIMEQADADIMCFGHTHKPYHRILNSGIDGQNHFRHAINIGSVGKPKDSDVRGGYVILTINEQSSVLDKDSISVEFIRFDYDIERAAKAVEESILPNEYAENLRRGY
;
A
#
# COMPACT_ATOMS: atom_id res chain seq x y z
N THR A 1 -2.29 4.52 -10.42
CA THR A 1 -2.05 5.99 -10.39
C THR A 1 -3.33 6.74 -10.73
N PRO A 2 -3.42 8.06 -10.46
CA PRO A 2 -4.61 8.87 -10.78
C PRO A 2 -5.03 8.81 -12.26
N ARG A 3 -4.07 8.52 -13.15
CA ARG A 3 -4.32 8.44 -14.60
C ARG A 3 -4.42 7.03 -15.15
N LYS A 4 -3.84 6.04 -14.45
CA LYS A 4 -3.73 4.66 -14.94
C LYS A 4 -3.91 3.68 -13.78
N ILE A 5 -5.04 2.99 -13.75
CA ILE A 5 -5.35 2.00 -12.71
C ILE A 5 -4.41 0.79 -12.70
N ASN A 6 -3.81 0.46 -13.86
CA ASN A 6 -2.91 -0.68 -14.03
C ASN A 6 -1.43 -0.35 -13.81
N GLU A 7 -1.10 0.90 -13.42
CA GLU A 7 0.29 1.28 -13.17
C GLU A 7 0.72 0.86 -11.76
N TYR A 8 1.81 0.10 -11.68
CA TYR A 8 2.39 -0.31 -10.41
C TYR A 8 3.16 0.84 -9.76
N LEU A 9 2.80 1.16 -8.51
CA LEU A 9 3.59 2.03 -7.65
C LEU A 9 4.40 1.12 -6.71
N ILE A 10 5.65 0.86 -7.10
CA ILE A 10 6.59 0.05 -6.32
C ILE A 10 7.33 0.92 -5.29
N GLU A 11 7.84 0.28 -4.23
CA GLU A 11 8.47 0.99 -3.11
C GLU A 11 9.73 1.76 -3.53
N ASP A 12 10.54 1.19 -4.42
CA ASP A 12 11.81 1.77 -4.91
C ASP A 12 11.64 2.70 -6.13
N ARG A 13 10.38 3.08 -6.46
CA ARG A 13 10.13 4.07 -7.51
C ARG A 13 10.87 5.36 -7.21
N GLU A 14 11.49 5.97 -8.22
CA GLU A 14 12.20 7.26 -8.11
C GLU A 14 11.32 8.30 -7.40
N GLU A 15 11.89 9.00 -6.41
CA GLU A 15 11.17 9.94 -5.54
C GLU A 15 10.47 11.04 -6.35
N LYS A 16 11.17 11.66 -7.30
CA LYS A 16 10.59 12.70 -8.16
C LYS A 16 9.39 12.21 -8.97
N SER A 17 9.43 10.94 -9.39
CA SER A 17 8.33 10.31 -10.10
C SER A 17 7.13 10.06 -9.19
N MET A 18 7.35 9.63 -7.95
CA MET A 18 6.29 9.45 -6.95
C MET A 18 5.66 10.79 -6.56
N LEU A 19 6.48 11.81 -6.29
CA LEU A 19 5.99 13.15 -5.96
C LEU A 19 5.11 13.72 -7.06
N ARG A 20 5.52 13.60 -8.33
CA ARG A 20 4.71 14.06 -9.48
C ARG A 20 3.33 13.39 -9.53
N ILE A 21 3.25 12.11 -9.18
CA ILE A 21 1.98 11.37 -9.14
C ILE A 21 1.10 11.90 -8.01
N MET A 22 1.66 12.14 -6.83
CA MET A 22 0.93 12.69 -5.68
C MET A 22 0.44 14.13 -5.95
N GLU A 23 1.26 14.94 -6.59
CA GLU A 23 0.88 16.28 -7.03
C GLU A 23 -0.26 16.25 -8.06
N GLN A 24 -0.23 15.33 -9.02
CA GLN A 24 -1.32 15.14 -9.98
C GLN A 24 -2.62 14.67 -9.32
N ALA A 25 -2.52 13.98 -8.20
CA ALA A 25 -3.66 13.55 -7.39
C ALA A 25 -4.15 14.64 -6.43
N ASP A 26 -3.40 15.74 -6.31
CA ASP A 26 -3.61 16.80 -5.31
C ASP A 26 -3.71 16.21 -3.88
N ALA A 27 -2.79 15.30 -3.55
CA ALA A 27 -2.84 14.51 -2.32
C ALA A 27 -1.57 14.65 -1.50
N ASP A 28 -1.70 15.00 -0.23
CA ASP A 28 -0.62 14.92 0.76
C ASP A 28 -0.50 13.51 1.35
N ILE A 29 -1.60 12.79 1.43
CA ILE A 29 -1.64 11.37 1.81
C ILE A 29 -2.32 10.60 0.69
N MET A 30 -1.62 9.62 0.12
CA MET A 30 -2.17 8.77 -0.94
C MET A 30 -2.08 7.30 -0.53
N CYS A 31 -3.24 6.66 -0.35
CA CYS A 31 -3.36 5.22 -0.11
C CYS A 31 -3.67 4.50 -1.42
N PHE A 32 -2.98 3.41 -1.69
CA PHE A 32 -3.13 2.62 -2.92
C PHE A 32 -2.74 1.16 -2.68
N GLY A 33 -2.97 0.30 -3.66
CA GLY A 33 -2.67 -1.12 -3.62
C GLY A 33 -2.01 -1.60 -4.91
N HIS A 34 -2.56 -2.65 -5.53
CA HIS A 34 -2.20 -3.25 -6.81
C HIS A 34 -0.92 -4.10 -6.78
N THR A 35 0.17 -3.67 -6.14
CA THR A 35 1.39 -4.47 -6.02
C THR A 35 1.24 -5.64 -5.06
N HIS A 36 0.29 -5.59 -4.13
CA HIS A 36 0.08 -6.51 -3.01
C HIS A 36 1.26 -6.56 -2.02
N LYS A 37 2.14 -5.56 -2.05
CA LYS A 37 3.29 -5.40 -1.16
C LYS A 37 3.12 -4.12 -0.37
N PRO A 38 2.91 -4.18 0.95
CA PRO A 38 2.68 -2.99 1.76
C PRO A 38 3.98 -2.21 1.98
N TYR A 39 3.89 -0.90 1.94
CA TYR A 39 4.98 0.00 2.32
C TYR A 39 4.46 1.40 2.64
N HIS A 40 5.27 2.18 3.36
CA HIS A 40 5.04 3.58 3.62
C HIS A 40 6.29 4.38 3.29
N ARG A 41 6.17 5.32 2.37
CA ARG A 41 7.22 6.29 2.05
C ARG A 41 6.80 7.69 2.45
N ILE A 42 7.72 8.40 3.09
CA ILE A 42 7.58 9.82 3.39
C ILE A 42 8.47 10.56 2.42
N LEU A 43 7.89 11.49 1.69
CA LEU A 43 8.53 12.27 0.64
C LEU A 43 8.44 13.75 1.01
N ASN A 44 9.44 14.54 0.64
CA ASN A 44 9.43 15.98 0.89
C ASN A 44 9.35 16.75 -0.43
N SER A 45 8.22 17.39 -0.69
CA SER A 45 8.00 18.24 -1.85
C SER A 45 8.23 19.74 -1.55
N GLY A 46 8.80 20.07 -0.39
CA GLY A 46 9.06 21.45 0.03
C GLY A 46 10.05 22.18 -0.87
N ILE A 47 9.93 23.49 -0.91
CA ILE A 47 10.72 24.40 -1.73
C ILE A 47 11.36 25.45 -0.80
N ASP A 48 12.57 25.91 -1.16
CA ASP A 48 13.29 27.00 -0.47
C ASP A 48 13.50 26.76 1.05
N GLY A 49 13.77 25.49 1.43
CA GLY A 49 14.04 25.13 2.81
C GLY A 49 12.79 24.98 3.69
N GLN A 50 11.60 25.13 3.15
CA GLN A 50 10.35 24.79 3.81
C GLN A 50 10.00 23.33 3.55
N ASN A 51 9.60 22.61 4.59
CA ASN A 51 9.13 21.23 4.44
C ASN A 51 7.67 21.18 3.96
N HIS A 52 7.39 20.21 3.10
CA HIS A 52 6.04 19.78 2.76
C HIS A 52 6.06 18.27 2.59
N PHE A 53 5.74 17.55 3.66
CA PHE A 53 5.79 16.09 3.67
C PHE A 53 4.52 15.50 3.06
N ARG A 54 4.72 14.50 2.21
CA ARG A 54 3.68 13.70 1.59
C ARG A 54 3.88 12.23 1.94
N HIS A 55 2.80 11.50 2.14
CA HIS A 55 2.81 10.11 2.56
C HIS A 55 2.22 9.21 1.47
N ALA A 56 3.06 8.38 0.86
CA ALA A 56 2.66 7.36 -0.10
C ALA A 56 2.56 6.02 0.62
N ILE A 57 1.34 5.47 0.72
CA ILE A 57 1.03 4.29 1.52
C ILE A 57 0.45 3.22 0.61
N ASN A 58 1.22 2.16 0.35
CA ASN A 58 0.67 0.97 -0.26
C ASN A 58 0.08 0.09 0.84
N ILE A 59 -1.22 -0.12 0.81
CA ILE A 59 -1.95 -0.86 1.85
C ILE A 59 -1.78 -2.38 1.74
N GLY A 60 -1.06 -2.86 0.71
CA GLY A 60 -0.85 -4.28 0.49
C GLY A 60 -2.06 -4.99 -0.07
N SER A 61 -2.40 -6.12 0.52
CA SER A 61 -3.56 -6.92 0.14
C SER A 61 -4.22 -7.56 1.36
N VAL A 62 -5.55 -7.51 1.42
CA VAL A 62 -6.31 -8.13 2.50
C VAL A 62 -6.29 -9.66 2.44
N GLY A 63 -6.25 -10.25 1.23
CA GLY A 63 -6.38 -11.70 1.06
C GLY A 63 -5.45 -12.33 0.01
N LYS A 64 -4.54 -11.56 -0.59
CA LYS A 64 -3.53 -12.09 -1.53
C LYS A 64 -2.23 -11.31 -1.41
N PRO A 65 -1.52 -11.39 -0.27
CA PRO A 65 -0.22 -10.75 -0.11
C PRO A 65 0.80 -11.35 -1.08
N LYS A 66 1.81 -10.55 -1.44
CA LYS A 66 2.94 -10.97 -2.30
C LYS A 66 4.29 -10.60 -1.69
N ASP A 67 4.38 -10.64 -0.39
CA ASP A 67 5.57 -10.31 0.40
C ASP A 67 6.03 -11.49 1.27
N SER A 68 5.58 -12.71 0.92
CA SER A 68 5.86 -13.97 1.62
C SER A 68 5.22 -14.09 3.02
N ASP A 69 4.39 -13.14 3.42
CA ASP A 69 3.54 -13.25 4.61
C ASP A 69 2.12 -13.63 4.17
N VAL A 70 1.71 -14.85 4.47
CA VAL A 70 0.41 -15.40 4.03
C VAL A 70 -0.80 -14.79 4.73
N ARG A 71 -0.57 -14.04 5.81
CA ARG A 71 -1.65 -13.39 6.58
C ARG A 71 -2.29 -12.27 5.79
N GLY A 72 -3.56 -12.06 6.03
CA GLY A 72 -4.26 -10.87 5.53
C GLY A 72 -3.70 -9.59 6.15
N GLY A 73 -3.88 -8.44 5.49
CA GLY A 73 -3.36 -7.18 6.00
C GLY A 73 -4.28 -6.00 5.72
N TYR A 74 -4.22 -5.02 6.63
CA TYR A 74 -4.84 -3.71 6.47
C TYR A 74 -3.98 -2.63 7.15
N VAL A 75 -4.33 -1.39 6.92
CA VAL A 75 -3.62 -0.23 7.46
C VAL A 75 -4.54 0.60 8.34
N ILE A 76 -4.04 1.03 9.48
CA ILE A 76 -4.65 2.06 10.32
C ILE A 76 -3.89 3.36 10.09
N LEU A 77 -4.59 4.36 9.57
CA LEU A 77 -4.09 5.72 9.41
C LEU A 77 -4.72 6.60 10.47
N THR A 78 -3.90 7.21 11.32
CA THR A 78 -4.36 8.15 12.35
C THR A 78 -3.96 9.58 11.99
N ILE A 79 -4.95 10.43 11.87
CA ILE A 79 -4.85 11.87 11.61
C ILE A 79 -5.63 12.60 12.69
N ASN A 80 -5.12 13.71 13.19
CA ASN A 80 -5.78 14.56 14.18
C ASN A 80 -5.63 16.06 13.84
N GLU A 81 -6.17 16.92 14.67
CA GLU A 81 -6.16 18.38 14.44
C GLU A 81 -4.76 19.00 14.44
N GLN A 82 -3.76 18.35 15.05
CA GLN A 82 -2.37 18.79 15.05
C GLN A 82 -1.57 18.24 13.86
N SER A 83 -2.15 17.32 13.07
CA SER A 83 -1.47 16.77 11.90
C SER A 83 -1.18 17.87 10.88
N SER A 84 0.06 17.88 10.37
CA SER A 84 0.57 18.94 9.50
C SER A 84 1.52 18.39 8.44
N VAL A 85 1.44 18.93 7.25
CA VAL A 85 2.40 18.66 6.17
C VAL A 85 3.82 19.16 6.48
N LEU A 86 3.97 19.99 7.52
CA LEU A 86 5.27 20.51 7.95
C LEU A 86 6.01 19.53 8.87
N ASP A 87 5.32 18.56 9.43
CA ASP A 87 5.86 17.56 10.34
C ASP A 87 5.54 16.13 9.83
N LYS A 88 6.59 15.40 9.41
CA LYS A 88 6.48 14.04 8.88
C LYS A 88 5.95 13.02 9.89
N ASP A 89 6.09 13.31 11.18
CA ASP A 89 5.73 12.41 12.28
C ASP A 89 4.35 12.77 12.89
N SER A 90 3.64 13.74 12.30
CA SER A 90 2.33 14.21 12.78
C SER A 90 1.16 13.29 12.44
N ILE A 91 1.38 12.25 11.65
CA ILE A 91 0.43 11.16 11.38
C ILE A 91 1.02 9.83 11.78
N SER A 92 0.17 8.85 12.09
CA SER A 92 0.58 7.46 12.35
C SER A 92 0.04 6.53 11.27
N VAL A 93 0.90 5.61 10.80
CA VAL A 93 0.56 4.58 9.82
C VAL A 93 0.95 3.23 10.40
N GLU A 94 -0.03 2.39 10.71
CA GLU A 94 0.18 1.07 11.30
C GLU A 94 -0.25 -0.01 10.31
N PHE A 95 0.65 -0.96 10.02
CA PHE A 95 0.34 -2.15 9.22
C PHE A 95 -0.05 -3.29 10.13
N ILE A 96 -1.30 -3.73 10.02
CA ILE A 96 -1.85 -4.81 10.83
C ILE A 96 -1.94 -6.08 9.99
N ARG A 97 -1.38 -7.18 10.51
CA ARG A 97 -1.52 -8.51 9.95
C ARG A 97 -2.45 -9.36 10.82
N PHE A 98 -3.30 -10.15 10.17
CA PHE A 98 -4.24 -11.03 10.85
C PHE A 98 -4.28 -12.42 10.20
N ASP A 99 -4.48 -13.42 11.04
CA ASP A 99 -4.68 -14.79 10.58
C ASP A 99 -6.09 -14.99 10.05
N TYR A 100 -6.23 -15.78 8.98
CA TYR A 100 -7.50 -16.21 8.44
C TYR A 100 -7.38 -17.65 7.93
N ASP A 101 -8.49 -18.29 7.61
CA ASP A 101 -8.52 -19.66 7.08
C ASP A 101 -8.06 -19.68 5.60
N ILE A 102 -6.75 -19.68 5.42
CA ILE A 102 -6.07 -19.68 4.11
C ILE A 102 -6.46 -20.92 3.31
N GLU A 103 -6.55 -22.08 3.98
CA GLU A 103 -6.86 -23.33 3.30
C GLU A 103 -8.28 -23.34 2.76
N ARG A 104 -9.23 -22.77 3.50
CA ARG A 104 -10.61 -22.58 3.02
C ARG A 104 -10.65 -21.67 1.79
N ALA A 105 -9.89 -20.57 1.80
CA ALA A 105 -9.78 -19.65 0.67
C ALA A 105 -9.13 -20.34 -0.55
N ALA A 106 -8.05 -21.08 -0.34
CA ALA A 106 -7.37 -21.84 -1.40
C ALA A 106 -8.27 -22.90 -2.05
N LYS A 107 -9.01 -23.67 -1.24
CA LYS A 107 -10.00 -24.64 -1.74
C LYS A 107 -11.10 -23.99 -2.55
N ALA A 108 -11.61 -22.85 -2.12
CA ALA A 108 -12.61 -22.10 -2.88
C ALA A 108 -12.09 -21.66 -4.26
N VAL A 109 -10.79 -21.34 -4.38
CA VAL A 109 -10.14 -21.07 -5.68
C VAL A 109 -10.06 -22.34 -6.52
N GLU A 110 -9.64 -23.47 -5.94
CA GLU A 110 -9.53 -24.77 -6.64
C GLU A 110 -10.89 -25.29 -7.16
N GLU A 111 -11.97 -24.98 -6.46
CA GLU A 111 -13.36 -25.32 -6.83
C GLU A 111 -13.98 -24.32 -7.83
N SER A 112 -13.27 -23.26 -8.18
CA SER A 112 -13.71 -22.22 -9.10
C SER A 112 -13.16 -22.41 -10.52
N ILE A 113 -13.48 -21.48 -11.43
CA ILE A 113 -12.91 -21.44 -12.77
C ILE A 113 -11.49 -20.85 -12.82
N LEU A 114 -10.95 -20.41 -11.70
CA LEU A 114 -9.63 -19.80 -11.62
C LEU A 114 -8.52 -20.87 -11.71
N PRO A 115 -7.35 -20.51 -12.25
CA PRO A 115 -6.20 -21.41 -12.24
C PRO A 115 -5.78 -21.83 -10.83
N ASN A 116 -5.48 -23.11 -10.63
CA ASN A 116 -5.08 -23.66 -9.32
C ASN A 116 -3.79 -23.01 -8.76
N GLU A 117 -2.95 -22.44 -9.63
CA GLU A 117 -1.75 -21.71 -9.17
C GLU A 117 -2.11 -20.54 -8.24
N TYR A 118 -3.31 -19.97 -8.33
CA TYR A 118 -3.75 -18.92 -7.42
C TYR A 118 -4.01 -19.43 -6.01
N ALA A 119 -4.46 -20.68 -5.86
CA ALA A 119 -4.57 -21.33 -4.55
C ALA A 119 -3.18 -21.54 -3.93
N GLU A 120 -2.20 -21.99 -4.72
CA GLU A 120 -0.82 -22.15 -4.27
C GLU A 120 -0.20 -20.79 -3.89
N ASN A 121 -0.52 -19.73 -4.63
CA ASN A 121 -0.06 -18.38 -4.31
C ASN A 121 -0.61 -17.89 -2.96
N LEU A 122 -1.87 -18.20 -2.61
CA LEU A 122 -2.43 -17.90 -1.29
C LEU A 122 -1.67 -18.63 -0.17
N ARG A 123 -1.35 -19.91 -0.37
CA ARG A 123 -0.60 -20.73 0.60
C ARG A 123 0.84 -20.25 0.81
N ARG A 124 1.41 -19.54 -0.15
CA ARG A 124 2.82 -19.10 -0.14
C ARG A 124 3.00 -17.59 0.05
N GLY A 125 1.95 -16.79 -0.07
CA GLY A 125 2.03 -15.33 -0.02
C GLY A 125 2.68 -14.70 -1.27
N TYR A 126 2.32 -15.20 -2.47
CA TYR A 126 2.84 -14.72 -3.76
C TYR A 126 1.76 -14.07 -4.62
#